data_56131b3a6b59ab554e11778bd25d52a5
#
_entry.id   56131b3a6b59ab554e11778bd25d52a5
#
_cell.length_a   1.000
_cell.length_b   1.000
_cell.length_c   1.000
_cell.angle_alpha   90.00
_cell.angle_beta   90.00
_cell.angle_gamma   90.00
#
_symmetry.space_group_name_H-M   'P 1'
#
loop_
_entity.id
_entity.type
_entity.pdbx_description
1 polymer ?
#
loop_
_entity_poly.entity_id
_entity_poly.type
_entity_poly.pdbx_seq_one_letter_code
_entity_poly.pdbx_strand_id
1 'polypeptide(L)'
;MTQLFEAGVFDGPKPVRLLKWLLTLANLKKDSIVLDFFSGSASTAHALVALNAENGWWRRFIMVQVPEFCDVSGTAHKAGYENICEIGKERIRRAGEKVKAECEDEERAASLDIGFKVFKLDSSNLQKWQPQPEDLQGALQESMDNFLPDRTNLDVVYEIALKLGLDLSYEVEEREVDGQTIYVIGAGALMICLASPISMETAEALLKLHEEYAPETWQVVFRDTGFLSDQEKTNIKETLKSAGLDEDAFISI
;
A
#
# COMPACT_ATOMS: atom_id res chain seq x y z
N MET A 1 -25.03 -13.48 1.42
CA MET A 1 -25.02 -12.14 2.01
C MET A 1 -25.78 -12.11 3.34
N THR A 2 -26.97 -12.64 3.44
CA THR A 2 -27.76 -12.75 4.68
C THR A 2 -27.07 -13.42 5.89
N GLN A 3 -25.94 -14.08 5.67
CA GLN A 3 -25.11 -14.64 6.75
C GLN A 3 -24.03 -13.66 7.26
N LEU A 4 -23.74 -12.60 6.54
CA LEU A 4 -22.71 -11.60 6.91
C LEU A 4 -23.31 -10.24 7.22
N PHE A 5 -24.47 -9.90 6.64
CA PHE A 5 -25.15 -8.60 6.78
C PHE A 5 -26.63 -8.81 7.01
N GLU A 6 -27.29 -7.78 7.51
CA GLU A 6 -28.75 -7.71 7.50
C GLU A 6 -29.30 -7.71 6.06
N ALA A 7 -30.53 -8.17 5.90
CA ALA A 7 -31.17 -8.20 4.59
C ALA A 7 -31.32 -6.77 4.03
N GLY A 8 -31.01 -6.60 2.74
CA GLY A 8 -31.18 -5.33 2.03
C GLY A 8 -30.01 -4.35 2.11
N VAL A 9 -28.88 -4.71 2.76
CA VAL A 9 -27.67 -3.87 2.76
C VAL A 9 -27.05 -3.80 1.36
N PHE A 10 -27.16 -4.85 0.56
CA PHE A 10 -26.71 -4.86 -0.82
C PHE A 10 -27.63 -5.75 -1.66
N ASP A 11 -28.08 -5.20 -2.79
CA ASP A 11 -28.98 -5.91 -3.71
C ASP A 11 -28.23 -6.78 -4.70
N GLY A 12 -28.65 -8.04 -4.83
CA GLY A 12 -28.16 -8.97 -5.83
C GLY A 12 -26.68 -9.34 -5.76
N PRO A 13 -26.09 -9.59 -4.57
CA PRO A 13 -24.69 -10.03 -4.50
C PRO A 13 -24.50 -11.36 -5.22
N LYS A 14 -23.44 -11.47 -6.00
CA LYS A 14 -23.13 -12.76 -6.68
C LYS A 14 -22.91 -13.86 -5.63
N PRO A 15 -23.46 -15.08 -5.86
CA PRO A 15 -23.26 -16.19 -4.94
C PRO A 15 -21.77 -16.57 -4.82
N VAL A 16 -21.24 -16.62 -3.60
CA VAL A 16 -19.86 -17.00 -3.34
C VAL A 16 -19.53 -18.37 -3.92
N ARG A 17 -20.47 -19.33 -3.85
CA ARG A 17 -20.31 -20.67 -4.42
C ARG A 17 -20.06 -20.63 -5.93
N LEU A 18 -20.78 -19.77 -6.66
CA LEU A 18 -20.57 -19.60 -8.11
C LEU A 18 -19.17 -19.04 -8.40
N LEU A 19 -18.74 -18.02 -7.64
CA LEU A 19 -17.43 -17.41 -7.82
C LEU A 19 -16.30 -18.39 -7.47
N LYS A 20 -16.44 -19.17 -6.40
CA LYS A 20 -15.50 -20.25 -6.09
C LYS A 20 -15.34 -21.25 -7.24
N TRP A 21 -16.47 -21.65 -7.81
CA TRP A 21 -16.47 -22.57 -8.96
C TRP A 21 -15.76 -21.95 -10.17
N LEU A 22 -16.04 -20.68 -10.49
CA LEU A 22 -15.36 -19.95 -11.59
C LEU A 22 -13.85 -19.82 -11.34
N LEU A 23 -13.45 -19.46 -10.11
CA LEU A 23 -12.04 -19.37 -9.75
C LEU A 23 -11.32 -20.74 -9.82
N THR A 24 -12.03 -21.81 -9.50
CA THR A 24 -11.49 -23.17 -9.64
C THR A 24 -11.30 -23.54 -11.12
N LEU A 25 -12.26 -23.21 -11.99
CA LEU A 25 -12.15 -23.43 -13.43
C LEU A 25 -11.03 -22.60 -14.07
N ALA A 26 -10.73 -21.42 -13.53
CA ALA A 26 -9.63 -20.58 -13.99
C ALA A 26 -8.24 -21.19 -13.72
N ASN A 27 -8.18 -22.33 -13.02
CA ASN A 27 -6.95 -23.07 -12.74
C ASN A 27 -5.83 -22.21 -12.12
N LEU A 28 -6.20 -21.40 -11.12
CA LEU A 28 -5.30 -20.51 -10.42
C LEU A 28 -4.17 -21.29 -9.74
N LYS A 29 -2.97 -20.69 -9.72
CA LYS A 29 -1.82 -21.19 -8.96
C LYS A 29 -1.88 -20.72 -7.50
N LYS A 30 -0.95 -21.21 -6.69
CA LYS A 30 -0.90 -20.92 -5.24
C LYS A 30 -0.77 -19.43 -4.92
N ASP A 31 -0.09 -18.67 -5.78
CA ASP A 31 0.30 -17.27 -5.65
C ASP A 31 -0.39 -16.33 -6.65
N SER A 32 -1.39 -16.82 -7.38
CA SER A 32 -2.11 -16.04 -8.39
C SER A 32 -2.75 -14.80 -7.80
N ILE A 33 -2.80 -13.74 -8.61
CA ILE A 33 -3.52 -12.50 -8.29
C ILE A 33 -4.84 -12.48 -9.06
N VAL A 34 -5.93 -12.21 -8.36
CA VAL A 34 -7.28 -12.07 -8.94
C VAL A 34 -7.66 -10.60 -8.93
N LEU A 35 -7.83 -10.02 -10.12
CA LEU A 35 -8.29 -8.65 -10.29
C LEU A 35 -9.79 -8.64 -10.59
N ASP A 36 -10.54 -7.84 -9.83
CA ASP A 36 -11.96 -7.52 -10.07
C ASP A 36 -12.13 -6.00 -10.03
N PHE A 37 -12.26 -5.38 -11.21
CA PHE A 37 -12.29 -3.92 -11.33
C PHE A 37 -13.70 -3.32 -11.36
N PHE A 38 -14.73 -4.14 -11.08
CA PHE A 38 -16.09 -3.74 -10.73
C PHE A 38 -16.60 -4.61 -9.58
N SER A 39 -15.86 -4.59 -8.47
CA SER A 39 -15.99 -5.56 -7.38
C SER A 39 -17.31 -5.49 -6.61
N GLY A 40 -18.05 -4.39 -6.75
CA GLY A 40 -19.32 -4.19 -6.06
C GLY A 40 -19.17 -4.40 -4.54
N SER A 41 -19.88 -5.37 -4.01
CA SER A 41 -19.76 -5.76 -2.59
C SER A 41 -18.60 -6.73 -2.29
N ALA A 42 -17.56 -6.81 -3.13
CA ALA A 42 -16.38 -7.66 -2.98
C ALA A 42 -16.66 -9.17 -2.79
N SER A 43 -17.65 -9.69 -3.53
CA SER A 43 -17.98 -11.12 -3.49
C SER A 43 -16.84 -12.01 -3.96
N THR A 44 -16.03 -11.52 -4.90
CA THR A 44 -14.86 -12.22 -5.47
C THR A 44 -13.77 -12.38 -4.41
N ALA A 45 -13.48 -11.34 -3.64
CA ALA A 45 -12.52 -11.42 -2.53
C ALA A 45 -12.97 -12.45 -1.48
N HIS A 46 -14.25 -12.44 -1.07
CA HIS A 46 -14.81 -13.44 -0.16
C HIS A 46 -14.61 -14.86 -0.70
N ALA A 47 -14.91 -15.09 -1.99
CA ALA A 47 -14.74 -16.41 -2.60
C ALA A 47 -13.27 -16.86 -2.61
N LEU A 48 -12.35 -15.93 -2.86
CA LEU A 48 -10.92 -16.23 -2.90
C LEU A 48 -10.36 -16.57 -1.52
N VAL A 49 -10.71 -15.79 -0.48
CA VAL A 49 -10.32 -16.07 0.91
C VAL A 49 -10.82 -17.45 1.34
N ALA A 50 -12.08 -17.80 1.00
CA ALA A 50 -12.62 -19.11 1.30
C ALA A 50 -11.86 -20.24 0.57
N LEU A 51 -11.47 -20.04 -0.70
CA LEU A 51 -10.64 -21.00 -1.44
C LEU A 51 -9.22 -21.12 -0.88
N ASN A 52 -8.63 -20.03 -0.41
CA ASN A 52 -7.32 -20.08 0.23
C ASN A 52 -7.36 -20.91 1.51
N ALA A 53 -8.39 -20.73 2.34
CA ALA A 53 -8.59 -21.54 3.54
C ALA A 53 -8.79 -23.02 3.22
N GLU A 54 -9.56 -23.37 2.17
CA GLU A 54 -9.79 -24.75 1.76
C GLU A 54 -8.52 -25.46 1.25
N ASN A 55 -7.67 -24.73 0.51
CA ASN A 55 -6.53 -25.30 -0.19
C ASN A 55 -5.19 -25.09 0.53
N GLY A 56 -5.12 -24.24 1.57
CA GLY A 56 -3.87 -23.81 2.18
C GLY A 56 -3.01 -22.99 1.22
N TRP A 57 -3.61 -22.15 0.40
CA TRP A 57 -2.93 -21.34 -0.59
C TRP A 57 -3.02 -19.85 -0.23
N TRP A 58 -2.15 -18.99 -0.84
CA TRP A 58 -2.01 -17.56 -0.53
C TRP A 58 -2.23 -16.67 -1.77
N ARG A 59 -3.29 -16.98 -2.55
CA ARG A 59 -3.68 -16.14 -3.67
C ARG A 59 -4.10 -14.77 -3.17
N ARG A 60 -3.74 -13.76 -3.92
CA ARG A 60 -4.03 -12.35 -3.61
C ARG A 60 -5.17 -11.83 -4.46
N PHE A 61 -5.79 -10.76 -4.03
CA PHE A 61 -6.82 -10.07 -4.79
C PHE A 61 -6.56 -8.58 -4.91
N ILE A 62 -7.02 -7.99 -6.01
CA ILE A 62 -7.10 -6.55 -6.22
C ILE A 62 -8.55 -6.24 -6.56
N MET A 63 -9.25 -5.53 -5.67
CA MET A 63 -10.65 -5.14 -5.84
C MET A 63 -10.70 -3.65 -6.13
N VAL A 64 -11.23 -3.28 -7.31
CA VAL A 64 -11.38 -1.87 -7.70
C VAL A 64 -12.86 -1.55 -7.78
N GLN A 65 -13.28 -0.47 -7.13
CA GLN A 65 -14.67 -0.01 -7.12
C GLN A 65 -14.75 1.50 -7.06
N VAL A 66 -15.61 2.08 -7.88
CA VAL A 66 -16.00 3.49 -7.77
C VAL A 66 -16.86 3.66 -6.51
N PRO A 67 -16.62 4.68 -5.67
CA PRO A 67 -17.35 4.90 -4.42
C PRO A 67 -18.75 5.48 -4.68
N GLU A 68 -19.64 4.71 -5.29
CA GLU A 68 -21.04 5.08 -5.50
C GLU A 68 -21.75 5.21 -4.15
N PHE A 69 -22.38 6.36 -3.91
CA PHE A 69 -23.09 6.62 -2.67
C PHE A 69 -24.32 5.73 -2.50
N CYS A 70 -24.53 5.26 -1.29
CA CYS A 70 -25.74 4.54 -0.92
C CYS A 70 -26.95 5.50 -0.85
N ASP A 71 -28.13 5.00 -1.21
CA ASP A 71 -29.37 5.78 -1.02
C ASP A 71 -29.55 6.12 0.45
N VAL A 72 -29.72 7.43 0.75
CA VAL A 72 -29.89 7.95 2.10
C VAL A 72 -31.09 7.30 2.83
N SER A 73 -32.16 6.96 2.09
CA SER A 73 -33.32 6.25 2.61
C SER A 73 -33.12 4.74 2.72
N GLY A 74 -32.07 4.19 2.09
CA GLY A 74 -31.79 2.78 1.96
C GLY A 74 -31.30 2.10 3.24
N THR A 75 -31.37 0.78 3.26
CA THR A 75 -30.91 -0.04 4.38
C THR A 75 -29.41 0.07 4.61
N ALA A 76 -28.62 0.17 3.53
CA ALA A 76 -27.17 0.33 3.62
C ALA A 76 -26.77 1.61 4.37
N HIS A 77 -27.35 2.74 4.00
CA HIS A 77 -27.07 4.02 4.65
C HIS A 77 -27.51 4.02 6.12
N LYS A 78 -28.68 3.45 6.43
CA LYS A 78 -29.16 3.27 7.82
C LYS A 78 -28.25 2.36 8.65
N ALA A 79 -27.56 1.41 8.01
CA ALA A 79 -26.56 0.54 8.64
C ALA A 79 -25.16 1.21 8.77
N GLY A 80 -25.01 2.50 8.37
CA GLY A 80 -23.78 3.27 8.52
C GLY A 80 -22.84 3.21 7.31
N TYR A 81 -23.27 2.66 6.16
CA TYR A 81 -22.44 2.61 4.95
C TYR A 81 -22.77 3.80 4.04
N GLU A 82 -21.81 4.69 3.84
CA GLU A 82 -21.98 5.86 2.98
C GLU A 82 -21.95 5.50 1.49
N ASN A 83 -21.13 4.53 1.12
CA ASN A 83 -20.94 4.10 -0.26
C ASN A 83 -20.69 2.59 -0.37
N ILE A 84 -20.72 2.09 -1.61
CA ILE A 84 -20.56 0.66 -1.90
C ILE A 84 -19.18 0.11 -1.50
N CYS A 85 -18.13 0.94 -1.52
CA CYS A 85 -16.79 0.51 -1.13
C CYS A 85 -16.73 0.17 0.36
N GLU A 86 -17.46 0.91 1.22
CA GLU A 86 -17.54 0.60 2.65
C GLU A 86 -18.21 -0.76 2.90
N ILE A 87 -19.25 -1.08 2.14
CA ILE A 87 -19.88 -2.40 2.18
C ILE A 87 -18.90 -3.49 1.74
N GLY A 88 -18.14 -3.24 0.66
CA GLY A 88 -17.13 -4.16 0.15
C GLY A 88 -16.03 -4.45 1.18
N LYS A 89 -15.47 -3.40 1.79
CA LYS A 89 -14.44 -3.51 2.84
C LYS A 89 -14.94 -4.31 4.04
N GLU A 90 -16.14 -4.00 4.52
CA GLU A 90 -16.73 -4.69 5.66
C GLU A 90 -17.06 -6.14 5.32
N ARG A 91 -17.46 -6.43 4.09
CA ARG A 91 -17.65 -7.81 3.64
C ARG A 91 -16.38 -8.61 3.68
N ILE A 92 -15.25 -8.04 3.22
CA ILE A 92 -13.97 -8.73 3.24
C ILE A 92 -13.58 -9.07 4.67
N ARG A 93 -13.71 -8.11 5.62
CA ARG A 93 -13.41 -8.33 7.04
C ARG A 93 -14.26 -9.47 7.62
N ARG A 94 -15.57 -9.36 7.51
CA ARG A 94 -16.49 -10.37 8.06
C ARG A 94 -16.32 -11.74 7.41
N ALA A 95 -16.06 -11.77 6.11
CA ALA A 95 -15.83 -13.02 5.40
C ALA A 95 -14.52 -13.68 5.86
N GLY A 96 -13.45 -12.90 6.03
CA GLY A 96 -12.18 -13.37 6.56
C GLY A 96 -12.31 -13.98 7.94
N GLU A 97 -12.90 -13.24 8.87
CA GLU A 97 -13.14 -13.73 10.24
C GLU A 97 -14.01 -15.00 10.28
N LYS A 98 -15.08 -15.02 9.49
CA LYS A 98 -15.95 -16.19 9.39
C LYS A 98 -15.19 -17.41 8.85
N VAL A 99 -14.47 -17.25 7.76
CA VAL A 99 -13.70 -18.35 7.15
C VAL A 99 -12.63 -18.87 8.09
N LYS A 100 -11.96 -17.96 8.81
CA LYS A 100 -10.96 -18.33 9.81
C LYS A 100 -11.56 -19.10 10.98
N ALA A 101 -12.75 -18.68 11.46
CA ALA A 101 -13.47 -19.35 12.55
C ALA A 101 -14.05 -20.72 12.13
N GLU A 102 -14.41 -20.91 10.86
CA GLU A 102 -14.95 -22.16 10.32
C GLU A 102 -13.84 -23.13 9.84
N CYS A 103 -12.56 -22.73 9.90
CA CYS A 103 -11.44 -23.58 9.52
C CYS A 103 -11.17 -24.63 10.59
N GLU A 104 -11.35 -25.93 10.25
CA GLU A 104 -11.17 -27.04 11.18
C GLU A 104 -9.69 -27.31 11.51
N ASP A 105 -8.78 -26.85 10.67
CA ASP A 105 -7.34 -26.98 10.82
C ASP A 105 -6.80 -25.73 11.53
N GLU A 106 -6.43 -25.86 12.81
CA GLU A 106 -5.96 -24.73 13.64
C GLU A 106 -4.66 -24.10 13.12
N GLU A 107 -3.72 -24.88 12.58
CA GLU A 107 -2.46 -24.36 12.03
C GLU A 107 -2.76 -23.54 10.77
N ARG A 108 -3.66 -24.03 9.91
CA ARG A 108 -4.11 -23.31 8.73
C ARG A 108 -4.89 -22.05 9.10
N ALA A 109 -5.79 -22.12 10.07
CA ALA A 109 -6.52 -20.96 10.57
C ALA A 109 -5.56 -19.88 11.09
N ALA A 110 -4.50 -20.26 11.80
CA ALA A 110 -3.49 -19.34 12.32
C ALA A 110 -2.66 -18.69 11.22
N SER A 111 -2.34 -19.43 10.14
CA SER A 111 -1.55 -18.95 9.01
C SER A 111 -2.35 -18.27 7.91
N LEU A 112 -3.70 -18.28 8.00
CA LEU A 112 -4.56 -17.67 6.98
C LEU A 112 -4.47 -16.15 7.02
N ASP A 113 -3.95 -15.57 5.95
CA ASP A 113 -3.98 -14.12 5.75
C ASP A 113 -5.38 -13.68 5.32
N ILE A 114 -6.03 -12.90 6.19
CA ILE A 114 -7.34 -12.28 5.97
C ILE A 114 -7.24 -10.75 5.87
N GLY A 115 -6.01 -10.22 5.93
CA GLY A 115 -5.73 -8.79 5.84
C GLY A 115 -5.90 -8.24 4.43
N PHE A 116 -6.08 -6.94 4.33
CA PHE A 116 -6.03 -6.20 3.07
C PHE A 116 -5.71 -4.74 3.31
N LYS A 117 -5.08 -4.11 2.32
CA LYS A 117 -4.83 -2.67 2.30
C LYS A 117 -5.90 -1.96 1.48
N VAL A 118 -6.15 -0.71 1.82
CA VAL A 118 -7.12 0.14 1.11
C VAL A 118 -6.40 1.38 0.59
N PHE A 119 -6.52 1.61 -0.71
CA PHE A 119 -5.96 2.79 -1.37
C PHE A 119 -7.06 3.58 -2.05
N LYS A 120 -6.86 4.88 -2.18
CA LYS A 120 -7.65 5.76 -3.06
C LYS A 120 -6.80 6.15 -4.25
N LEU A 121 -7.35 6.00 -5.46
CA LEU A 121 -6.71 6.54 -6.64
C LEU A 121 -6.94 8.06 -6.66
N ASP A 122 -5.85 8.81 -6.70
CA ASP A 122 -5.83 10.26 -6.75
C ASP A 122 -4.74 10.75 -7.72
N SER A 123 -4.56 12.06 -7.82
CA SER A 123 -3.41 12.65 -8.52
C SER A 123 -2.10 12.26 -7.82
N SER A 124 -0.97 12.41 -8.53
CA SER A 124 0.35 12.28 -7.93
C SER A 124 0.50 13.17 -6.69
N ASN A 125 1.23 12.68 -5.69
CA ASN A 125 1.58 13.45 -4.49
C ASN A 125 2.69 14.47 -4.76
N LEU A 126 3.31 14.39 -5.95
CA LEU A 126 4.34 15.30 -6.39
C LEU A 126 3.74 16.36 -7.32
N GLN A 127 4.18 17.58 -7.17
CA GLN A 127 3.82 18.67 -8.07
C GLN A 127 4.35 18.39 -9.47
N LYS A 128 3.49 18.63 -10.49
CA LYS A 128 3.92 18.55 -11.87
C LYS A 128 4.67 19.83 -12.23
N TRP A 129 5.89 19.68 -12.73
CA TRP A 129 6.61 20.80 -13.32
C TRP A 129 5.82 21.35 -14.53
N GLN A 130 5.20 22.50 -14.36
CA GLN A 130 4.46 23.24 -15.41
C GLN A 130 4.85 24.72 -15.36
N PRO A 131 6.08 25.08 -15.77
CA PRO A 131 6.52 26.47 -15.72
C PRO A 131 5.67 27.32 -16.65
N GLN A 132 5.13 28.41 -16.11
CA GLN A 132 4.49 29.44 -16.93
C GLN A 132 5.59 30.37 -17.45
N PRO A 133 5.68 30.64 -18.77
CA PRO A 133 6.74 31.46 -19.33
C PRO A 133 6.78 32.89 -18.73
N GLU A 134 5.66 33.36 -18.19
CA GLU A 134 5.48 34.69 -17.65
C GLU A 134 5.94 34.85 -16.19
N ASP A 135 6.04 33.76 -15.44
CA ASP A 135 6.54 33.72 -14.05
C ASP A 135 7.45 32.51 -13.77
N LEU A 136 8.58 32.48 -14.47
CA LEU A 136 9.56 31.42 -14.31
C LEU A 136 10.19 31.41 -12.91
N GLN A 137 10.32 32.59 -12.28
CA GLN A 137 10.93 32.72 -10.96
C GLN A 137 9.99 32.22 -9.86
N GLY A 138 8.70 32.51 -9.94
CA GLY A 138 7.67 31.97 -9.05
C GLY A 138 7.54 30.45 -9.21
N ALA A 139 7.50 29.96 -10.45
CA ALA A 139 7.46 28.54 -10.74
C ALA A 139 8.68 27.78 -10.22
N LEU A 140 9.87 28.38 -10.27
CA LEU A 140 11.08 27.81 -9.66
C LEU A 140 11.01 27.77 -8.14
N GLN A 141 10.48 28.81 -7.50
CA GLN A 141 10.29 28.83 -6.04
C GLN A 141 9.24 27.82 -5.57
N GLU A 142 8.12 27.69 -6.28
CA GLU A 142 7.09 26.70 -6.00
C GLU A 142 7.59 25.27 -6.22
N SER A 143 8.51 25.04 -7.16
CA SER A 143 9.08 23.72 -7.41
C SER A 143 10.18 23.32 -6.42
N MET A 144 10.59 24.20 -5.51
CA MET A 144 11.57 23.85 -4.47
C MET A 144 11.01 22.82 -3.48
N ASP A 145 9.70 22.79 -3.25
CA ASP A 145 9.03 21.73 -2.49
C ASP A 145 8.10 20.96 -3.44
N ASN A 146 8.53 19.79 -3.86
CA ASN A 146 7.81 18.98 -4.83
C ASN A 146 6.60 18.28 -4.27
N PHE A 147 6.34 18.33 -2.96
CA PHE A 147 5.23 17.63 -2.33
C PHE A 147 3.98 18.50 -2.24
N LEU A 148 2.83 17.89 -2.53
CA LEU A 148 1.54 18.58 -2.32
C LEU A 148 1.28 18.71 -0.81
N PRO A 149 0.84 19.88 -0.33
CA PRO A 149 0.75 20.17 1.11
C PRO A 149 -0.35 19.39 1.84
N ASP A 150 -1.30 18.80 1.13
CA ASP A 150 -2.43 18.02 1.66
C ASP A 150 -2.16 16.51 1.70
N ARG A 151 -0.94 16.08 1.40
CA ARG A 151 -0.52 14.67 1.35
C ARG A 151 0.24 14.26 2.61
N THR A 152 0.01 13.03 3.05
CA THR A 152 0.79 12.45 4.14
C THR A 152 2.09 11.86 3.62
N ASN A 153 3.08 11.69 4.49
CA ASN A 153 4.31 10.99 4.13
C ASN A 153 4.04 9.58 3.61
N LEU A 154 3.06 8.87 4.18
CA LEU A 154 2.69 7.54 3.72
C LEU A 154 2.12 7.55 2.29
N ASP A 155 1.38 8.58 1.88
CA ASP A 155 0.90 8.69 0.51
C ASP A 155 2.08 8.79 -0.47
N VAL A 156 3.09 9.58 -0.12
CA VAL A 156 4.34 9.72 -0.90
C VAL A 156 5.13 8.40 -0.93
N VAL A 157 5.27 7.75 0.22
CA VAL A 157 5.98 6.45 0.35
C VAL A 157 5.35 5.38 -0.53
N TYR A 158 4.02 5.25 -0.54
CA TYR A 158 3.32 4.31 -1.41
C TYR A 158 3.46 4.65 -2.89
N GLU A 159 3.45 5.94 -3.25
CA GLU A 159 3.69 6.35 -4.64
C GLU A 159 5.12 6.02 -5.09
N ILE A 160 6.13 6.26 -4.24
CA ILE A 160 7.52 5.88 -4.51
C ILE A 160 7.64 4.37 -4.69
N ALA A 161 7.10 3.59 -3.76
CA ALA A 161 7.12 2.12 -3.84
C ALA A 161 6.49 1.62 -5.15
N LEU A 162 5.35 2.18 -5.56
CA LEU A 162 4.68 1.85 -6.81
C LEU A 162 5.53 2.21 -8.04
N LYS A 163 6.16 3.39 -8.06
CA LYS A 163 7.02 3.84 -9.16
C LYS A 163 8.29 3.02 -9.30
N LEU A 164 8.81 2.50 -8.18
CA LEU A 164 9.96 1.59 -8.15
C LEU A 164 9.57 0.13 -8.43
N GLY A 165 8.28 -0.15 -8.66
CA GLY A 165 7.79 -1.48 -9.03
C GLY A 165 7.64 -2.44 -7.85
N LEU A 166 7.64 -1.95 -6.60
CA LEU A 166 7.38 -2.79 -5.45
C LEU A 166 5.89 -3.13 -5.34
N ASP A 167 5.61 -4.32 -4.82
CA ASP A 167 4.26 -4.75 -4.54
C ASP A 167 3.69 -3.95 -3.35
N LEU A 168 2.53 -3.32 -3.54
CA LEU A 168 1.88 -2.53 -2.49
C LEU A 168 1.40 -3.36 -1.30
N SER A 169 1.42 -4.70 -1.39
CA SER A 169 1.14 -5.59 -0.26
C SER A 169 2.28 -5.67 0.75
N TYR A 170 3.52 -5.29 0.37
CA TYR A 170 4.62 -5.26 1.34
C TYR A 170 4.31 -4.35 2.52
N GLU A 171 4.68 -4.79 3.70
CA GLU A 171 4.57 -3.97 4.90
C GLU A 171 5.46 -2.74 4.77
N VAL A 172 4.94 -1.60 5.20
CA VAL A 172 5.68 -0.35 5.35
C VAL A 172 5.89 -0.17 6.85
N GLU A 173 7.11 -0.36 7.28
CA GLU A 173 7.51 -0.15 8.67
C GLU A 173 8.01 1.29 8.83
N GLU A 174 7.40 2.02 9.75
CA GLU A 174 7.88 3.34 10.16
C GLU A 174 8.84 3.15 11.33
N ARG A 175 10.10 3.47 11.10
CA ARG A 175 11.18 3.29 12.08
C ARG A 175 11.73 4.66 12.51
N GLU A 176 11.80 4.86 13.79
CA GLU A 176 12.48 6.04 14.37
C GLU A 176 13.84 5.62 14.91
N VAL A 177 14.89 6.13 14.29
CA VAL A 177 16.27 5.84 14.65
C VAL A 177 17.03 7.17 14.83
N ASP A 178 17.54 7.41 16.03
CA ASP A 178 18.29 8.63 16.40
C ASP A 178 17.53 9.94 16.06
N GLY A 179 16.19 9.92 16.21
CA GLY A 179 15.31 11.06 15.89
C GLY A 179 15.02 11.23 14.39
N GLN A 180 15.41 10.27 13.55
CA GLN A 180 15.11 10.25 12.12
C GLN A 180 14.00 9.25 11.83
N THR A 181 12.96 9.69 11.12
CA THR A 181 11.90 8.79 10.63
C THR A 181 12.29 8.21 9.29
N ILE A 182 12.40 6.89 9.23
CA ILE A 182 12.73 6.14 8.01
C ILE A 182 11.64 5.11 7.76
N TYR A 183 11.12 5.09 6.54
CA TYR A 183 10.16 4.08 6.09
C TYR A 183 10.91 2.93 5.44
N VAL A 184 10.73 1.72 5.99
CA VAL A 184 11.40 0.50 5.53
C VAL A 184 10.38 -0.40 4.85
N ILE A 185 10.67 -0.85 3.65
CA ILE A 185 9.79 -1.68 2.83
C ILE A 185 10.54 -2.90 2.33
N GLY A 186 9.87 -4.06 2.32
CA GLY A 186 10.42 -5.29 1.76
C GLY A 186 11.64 -5.80 2.52
N ALA A 187 11.58 -5.80 3.86
CA ALA A 187 12.67 -6.25 4.72
C ALA A 187 14.01 -5.52 4.43
N GLY A 188 13.95 -4.19 4.29
CA GLY A 188 15.13 -3.35 4.07
C GLY A 188 15.52 -3.14 2.61
N ALA A 189 14.81 -3.75 1.65
CA ALA A 189 15.11 -3.59 0.22
C ALA A 189 14.90 -2.13 -0.27
N LEU A 190 13.98 -1.40 0.33
CA LEU A 190 13.77 0.02 0.09
C LEU A 190 13.67 0.76 1.42
N MET A 191 14.47 1.81 1.58
CA MET A 191 14.43 2.72 2.71
C MET A 191 14.15 4.13 2.20
N ILE A 192 13.16 4.82 2.78
CA ILE A 192 12.74 6.15 2.35
C ILE A 192 12.85 7.12 3.53
N CYS A 193 13.57 8.21 3.35
CA CYS A 193 13.67 9.31 4.31
C CYS A 193 13.12 10.59 3.70
N LEU A 194 11.98 11.05 4.23
CA LEU A 194 11.30 12.29 3.81
C LEU A 194 11.50 13.43 4.82
N ALA A 195 12.42 13.27 5.76
CA ALA A 195 12.70 14.25 6.80
C ALA A 195 13.30 15.54 6.24
N SER A 196 13.25 16.59 7.02
CA SER A 196 13.99 17.82 6.83
C SER A 196 14.33 18.36 8.24
N PRO A 197 15.60 18.54 8.59
CA PRO A 197 16.80 18.37 7.75
C PRO A 197 17.24 16.91 7.61
N ILE A 198 17.91 16.60 6.49
CA ILE A 198 18.67 15.38 6.26
C ILE A 198 20.14 15.68 6.48
N SER A 199 20.79 14.95 7.39
CA SER A 199 22.16 15.13 7.83
C SER A 199 22.93 13.82 7.86
N MET A 200 24.18 13.84 8.27
CA MET A 200 24.99 12.63 8.48
C MET A 200 24.37 11.66 9.49
N GLU A 201 23.64 12.17 10.49
CA GLU A 201 22.89 11.34 11.44
C GLU A 201 21.83 10.47 10.72
N THR A 202 21.24 10.99 9.65
CA THR A 202 20.32 10.21 8.78
C THR A 202 21.07 9.06 8.09
N ALA A 203 22.30 9.31 7.60
CA ALA A 203 23.10 8.25 6.99
C ALA A 203 23.46 7.15 8.02
N GLU A 204 23.84 7.55 9.23
CA GLU A 204 24.14 6.60 10.32
C GLU A 204 22.92 5.77 10.71
N ALA A 205 21.73 6.40 10.77
CA ALA A 205 20.47 5.70 11.03
C ALA A 205 20.14 4.67 9.92
N LEU A 206 20.34 5.04 8.66
CA LEU A 206 20.16 4.12 7.52
C LEU A 206 21.13 2.94 7.57
N LEU A 207 22.38 3.17 7.93
CA LEU A 207 23.37 2.11 8.07
C LEU A 207 23.03 1.14 9.21
N LYS A 208 22.52 1.63 10.34
CA LYS A 208 22.03 0.77 11.42
C LYS A 208 20.88 -0.11 10.97
N LEU A 209 19.92 0.45 10.22
CA LEU A 209 18.83 -0.31 9.66
C LEU A 209 19.30 -1.32 8.62
N HIS A 210 20.26 -0.94 7.76
CA HIS A 210 20.85 -1.84 6.79
C HIS A 210 21.54 -3.04 7.46
N GLU A 211 22.26 -2.82 8.55
CA GLU A 211 22.86 -3.91 9.35
C GLU A 211 21.79 -4.79 10.01
N GLU A 212 20.69 -4.19 10.52
CA GLU A 212 19.60 -4.91 11.19
C GLU A 212 18.83 -5.83 10.22
N TYR A 213 18.44 -5.30 9.05
CA TYR A 213 17.65 -6.06 8.06
C TYR A 213 18.52 -6.95 7.18
N ALA A 214 19.79 -6.61 6.98
CA ALA A 214 20.76 -7.31 6.13
C ALA A 214 20.18 -7.70 4.74
N PRO A 215 19.58 -6.77 3.97
CA PRO A 215 18.98 -7.07 2.68
C PRO A 215 20.08 -7.42 1.66
N GLU A 216 19.78 -8.34 0.73
CA GLU A 216 20.70 -8.68 -0.36
C GLU A 216 20.98 -7.51 -1.30
N THR A 217 19.97 -6.69 -1.53
CA THR A 217 20.05 -5.43 -2.29
C THR A 217 19.20 -4.39 -1.59
N TRP A 218 19.62 -3.15 -1.63
CA TRP A 218 18.87 -2.05 -1.04
C TRP A 218 18.92 -0.79 -1.87
N GLN A 219 17.86 -0.01 -1.77
CA GLN A 219 17.74 1.31 -2.38
C GLN A 219 17.35 2.32 -1.30
N VAL A 220 17.83 3.54 -1.46
CA VAL A 220 17.51 4.62 -0.54
C VAL A 220 16.93 5.80 -1.31
N VAL A 221 15.79 6.31 -0.86
CA VAL A 221 15.14 7.48 -1.44
C VAL A 221 15.10 8.62 -0.44
N PHE A 222 15.52 9.79 -0.87
CA PHE A 222 15.52 11.00 -0.06
C PHE A 222 14.62 12.08 -0.67
N ARG A 223 14.05 12.90 0.20
CA ARG A 223 13.48 14.19 -0.22
C ARG A 223 14.64 15.14 -0.54
N ASP A 224 14.70 15.63 -1.79
CA ASP A 224 15.82 16.44 -2.27
C ASP A 224 15.98 17.74 -1.47
N THR A 225 14.88 18.42 -1.20
CA THR A 225 14.85 19.65 -0.40
C THR A 225 15.14 19.45 1.09
N GLY A 226 15.24 18.21 1.54
CA GLY A 226 15.57 17.87 2.93
C GLY A 226 17.05 18.02 3.25
N PHE A 227 17.96 17.98 2.26
CA PHE A 227 19.39 18.14 2.51
C PHE A 227 19.76 19.55 2.93
N LEU A 228 20.62 19.66 3.95
CA LEU A 228 21.11 20.96 4.42
C LEU A 228 21.94 21.70 3.38
N SER A 229 22.65 20.97 2.51
CA SER A 229 23.47 21.50 1.42
C SER A 229 23.85 20.40 0.42
N ASP A 230 24.30 20.81 -0.76
CA ASP A 230 24.86 19.89 -1.78
C ASP A 230 26.09 19.13 -1.26
N GLN A 231 26.88 19.77 -0.42
CA GLN A 231 28.03 19.13 0.22
C GLN A 231 27.60 18.00 1.15
N GLU A 232 26.55 18.24 1.96
CA GLU A 232 25.97 17.23 2.86
C GLU A 232 25.40 16.06 2.06
N LYS A 233 24.63 16.34 1.01
CA LYS A 233 24.12 15.32 0.08
C LYS A 233 25.23 14.45 -0.50
N THR A 234 26.34 15.07 -0.92
CA THR A 234 27.51 14.36 -1.46
C THR A 234 28.16 13.49 -0.39
N ASN A 235 28.35 14.01 0.83
CA ASN A 235 28.95 13.27 1.93
C ASN A 235 28.10 12.05 2.32
N ILE A 236 26.78 12.20 2.41
CA ILE A 236 25.84 11.11 2.69
C ILE A 236 25.91 10.06 1.58
N LYS A 237 25.87 10.48 0.31
CA LYS A 237 25.99 9.57 -0.83
C LYS A 237 27.28 8.73 -0.77
N GLU A 238 28.44 9.36 -0.55
CA GLU A 238 29.72 8.66 -0.47
C GLU A 238 29.80 7.73 0.75
N THR A 239 29.20 8.12 1.88
CA THR A 239 29.13 7.28 3.08
C THR A 239 28.33 6.01 2.81
N LEU A 240 27.12 6.12 2.22
CA LEU A 240 26.27 4.97 1.90
C LEU A 240 26.90 4.09 0.82
N LYS A 241 27.56 4.67 -0.21
CA LYS A 241 28.33 3.93 -1.21
C LYS A 241 29.45 3.11 -0.58
N SER A 242 30.17 3.70 0.38
CA SER A 242 31.24 2.99 1.09
C SER A 242 30.74 1.79 1.91
N ALA A 243 29.45 1.80 2.27
CA ALA A 243 28.76 0.69 2.94
C ALA A 243 28.07 -0.29 1.96
N GLY A 244 28.29 -0.14 0.65
CA GLY A 244 27.80 -1.08 -0.36
C GLY A 244 26.51 -0.65 -1.08
N LEU A 245 26.06 0.60 -0.94
CA LEU A 245 24.94 1.11 -1.74
C LEU A 245 25.41 1.35 -3.17
N ASP A 246 24.72 0.76 -4.14
CA ASP A 246 24.98 1.02 -5.56
C ASP A 246 24.70 2.49 -5.91
N GLU A 247 25.42 3.02 -6.89
CA GLU A 247 25.30 4.44 -7.26
C GLU A 247 23.89 4.81 -7.73
N ASP A 248 23.27 3.93 -8.51
CA ASP A 248 21.91 4.11 -9.04
C ASP A 248 20.82 3.83 -7.97
N ALA A 249 21.21 3.28 -6.83
CA ALA A 249 20.31 3.00 -5.71
C ALA A 249 20.16 4.19 -4.74
N PHE A 250 20.95 5.26 -4.91
CA PHE A 250 20.76 6.53 -4.22
C PHE A 250 19.87 7.44 -5.05
N ILE A 251 18.63 7.60 -4.62
CA ILE A 251 17.59 8.35 -5.34
C ILE A 251 17.22 9.60 -4.53
N SER A 252 17.10 10.75 -5.18
CA SER A 252 16.50 11.94 -4.58
C SER A 252 15.32 12.42 -5.43
N ILE A 253 14.24 12.85 -4.77
CA ILE A 253 12.98 13.25 -5.39
C ILE A 253 12.55 14.63 -4.90
#